data_b12f8fa897dd599794d42393a75da9ab
#
_entry.id   b12f8fa897dd599794d42393a75da9ab
#
_cell.length_a   1.000
_cell.length_b   1.000
_cell.length_c   1.000
_cell.angle_alpha   90.00
_cell.angle_beta   90.00
_cell.angle_gamma   90.00
#
_symmetry.space_group_name_H-M   'P 1'
#
loop_
_entity.id
_entity.type
_entity.pdbx_description
1 polymer ?
#
loop_
_entity_poly.entity_id
_entity_poly.type
_entity_poly.pdbx_seq_one_letter_code
_entity_poly.pdbx_strand_id
1 'polypeptide(L)'
;MPGDAAPAASGQEAHVGFRPTRGGWGGDLLPRAGVRPGNRVVTFPLSVAIMHVLENLHRNVKTIAMPSAMVVGALLCRPISALEAASHQMITPTLIFLMLFVTFCRVTPKQMHLSMLHFWLLLFQVAASLAVYLLLEPLNGVVAQGAMICVLAPIAMAAVVIGGMLGANVATMTTYSLLCNMVIALVAPVVIALTGSGHCSFIEILSRVAPLLIMPFAAAQCCRFLFHRASRWIADHSQISFYMWLLSLAVIIGRTTAFIIDLHDVPLSIELWLAFAALVICLLQFKIGRMLGRRYGDAAAGGQSLGQKNTVLAVWMAQSFLDPISSIAPTAYIVWQNFVNSYQIYRKDKERYDK
;
A
#
# COMPACT_ATOMS: atom_id res chain seq x y z
N MET A 1 28.18 59.92 41.42
CA MET A 1 29.38 60.56 40.82
C MET A 1 30.25 59.47 40.22
N PRO A 2 30.99 59.76 39.18
CA PRO A 2 30.56 59.50 37.81
C PRO A 2 31.56 58.57 37.14
N GLY A 3 31.26 58.28 35.91
CA GLY A 3 32.26 58.02 34.88
C GLY A 3 31.97 56.69 34.16
N ASP A 4 31.56 56.79 33.09
CA ASP A 4 31.86 57.08 31.73
C ASP A 4 31.96 55.80 30.86
N ALA A 5 31.22 55.93 29.79
CA ALA A 5 31.50 55.63 28.42
C ALA A 5 31.43 54.20 27.90
N ALA A 6 30.46 54.02 27.04
CA ALA A 6 30.45 53.07 25.94
C ALA A 6 31.60 53.40 24.92
N PRO A 7 31.97 52.44 24.04
CA PRO A 7 31.29 52.47 22.77
C PRO A 7 30.95 51.08 22.16
N ALA A 8 30.04 51.20 21.20
CA ALA A 8 29.55 50.19 20.30
C ALA A 8 30.63 49.46 19.51
N ALA A 9 30.40 48.16 19.27
CA ALA A 9 30.94 47.47 18.11
C ALA A 9 29.87 46.50 17.59
N SER A 10 29.43 46.86 16.41
CA SER A 10 28.65 46.13 15.47
C SER A 10 29.18 44.72 15.20
N GLY A 11 28.42 43.70 15.49
CA GLY A 11 28.66 42.32 15.03
C GLY A 11 27.53 41.90 14.13
N GLN A 12 27.77 41.89 12.84
CA GLN A 12 26.90 41.39 11.79
C GLN A 12 26.54 39.95 12.03
N GLU A 13 25.24 39.68 12.20
CA GLU A 13 24.70 38.36 12.05
C GLU A 13 24.76 37.95 10.58
N ALA A 14 25.62 36.96 10.29
CA ALA A 14 25.70 36.35 8.99
C ALA A 14 24.49 35.42 8.80
N HIS A 15 23.47 35.93 8.13
CA HIS A 15 22.44 35.12 7.49
C HIS A 15 23.10 34.24 6.42
N VAL A 16 23.33 32.98 6.74
CA VAL A 16 23.65 31.95 5.76
C VAL A 16 22.34 31.61 5.03
N GLY A 17 22.08 32.36 3.97
CA GLY A 17 21.04 32.05 3.02
C GLY A 17 21.39 30.80 2.23
N PHE A 18 20.69 29.73 2.48
CA PHE A 18 20.74 28.53 1.66
C PHE A 18 20.06 28.84 0.30
N ARG A 19 20.85 29.14 -0.72
CA ARG A 19 20.39 29.19 -2.11
C ARG A 19 20.26 27.77 -2.63
N PRO A 20 19.08 27.34 -3.12
CA PRO A 20 19.00 26.09 -3.87
C PRO A 20 19.69 26.28 -5.23
N THR A 21 20.72 25.51 -5.48
CA THR A 21 21.35 25.40 -6.80
C THR A 21 20.33 24.78 -7.78
N ARG A 22 19.77 25.62 -8.63
CA ARG A 22 19.11 25.19 -9.86
C ARG A 22 20.15 24.54 -10.76
N GLY A 23 20.19 23.23 -10.80
CA GLY A 23 20.83 22.47 -11.87
C GLY A 23 19.98 22.62 -13.12
N GLY A 24 20.25 23.66 -13.89
CA GLY A 24 19.65 23.87 -15.20
C GLY A 24 20.30 22.93 -16.21
N TRP A 25 19.53 21.99 -16.73
CA TRP A 25 19.78 21.39 -18.04
C TRP A 25 18.84 22.09 -19.03
N GLY A 26 19.31 23.16 -19.61
CA GLY A 26 18.69 23.89 -20.66
C GLY A 26 19.76 24.58 -21.49
N GLY A 27 20.44 23.81 -22.34
CA GLY A 27 21.32 24.37 -23.34
C GLY A 27 20.50 25.00 -24.45
N ASP A 28 20.52 26.34 -24.49
CA ASP A 28 20.11 27.11 -25.68
C ASP A 28 20.95 26.69 -26.87
N LEU A 29 20.31 26.06 -27.84
CA LEU A 29 20.75 26.01 -29.23
C LEU A 29 19.56 26.27 -30.14
N LEU A 30 19.16 27.55 -30.21
CA LEU A 30 18.36 28.04 -31.33
C LEU A 30 19.29 28.90 -32.21
N PRO A 31 19.60 28.53 -33.44
CA PRO A 31 20.20 29.44 -34.42
C PRO A 31 19.11 30.35 -34.99
N ARG A 32 19.25 31.67 -34.80
CA ARG A 32 18.58 32.66 -35.59
C ARG A 32 19.12 32.61 -37.02
N ALA A 33 18.32 32.11 -37.93
CA ALA A 33 18.51 32.40 -39.33
C ALA A 33 17.16 32.28 -40.05
N GLY A 34 16.74 33.35 -40.70
CA GLY A 34 15.56 33.37 -41.58
C GLY A 34 15.81 32.46 -42.80
N VAL A 35 14.91 31.55 -43.06
CA VAL A 35 14.79 30.78 -44.30
C VAL A 35 13.33 30.58 -44.64
N ARG A 36 13.05 30.88 -45.91
CA ARG A 36 11.78 30.81 -46.62
C ARG A 36 11.03 29.48 -46.49
N PRO A 37 9.69 29.44 -46.67
CA PRO A 37 8.89 28.22 -46.53
C PRO A 37 9.16 27.26 -47.74
N GLY A 38 9.93 26.22 -47.47
CA GLY A 38 10.05 25.05 -48.32
C GLY A 38 9.57 23.83 -47.55
N ASN A 39 8.67 23.05 -48.13
CA ASN A 39 8.16 21.77 -47.63
C ASN A 39 9.26 20.91 -47.01
N ARG A 40 9.43 20.94 -45.70
CA ARG A 40 10.16 19.91 -44.99
C ARG A 40 9.13 18.93 -44.43
N VAL A 41 9.10 17.76 -45.00
CA VAL A 41 8.56 16.57 -44.36
C VAL A 41 9.33 16.42 -43.07
N VAL A 42 8.69 16.71 -41.93
CA VAL A 42 9.22 16.48 -40.59
C VAL A 42 9.22 14.95 -40.42
N THR A 43 10.27 14.31 -40.83
CA THR A 43 10.55 12.93 -40.40
C THR A 43 10.88 12.99 -38.96
N PHE A 44 9.89 12.77 -38.11
CA PHE A 44 10.16 12.45 -36.68
C PHE A 44 11.11 11.23 -36.69
N PRO A 45 12.31 11.34 -36.14
CA PRO A 45 13.20 10.20 -36.10
C PRO A 45 12.51 9.07 -35.35
N LEU A 46 12.42 7.91 -35.94
CA LEU A 46 11.80 6.69 -35.42
C LEU A 46 12.27 6.41 -33.96
N SER A 47 13.51 6.80 -33.66
CA SER A 47 14.11 6.75 -32.33
C SER A 47 13.36 7.59 -31.25
N VAL A 48 12.84 8.76 -31.61
CA VAL A 48 12.08 9.63 -30.67
C VAL A 48 10.69 9.04 -30.44
N ALA A 49 10.06 8.52 -31.49
CA ALA A 49 8.78 7.82 -31.36
C ALA A 49 8.93 6.54 -30.51
N ILE A 50 10.01 5.77 -30.73
CA ILE A 50 10.32 4.57 -29.95
C ILE A 50 10.64 4.94 -28.49
N MET A 51 11.41 6.02 -28.24
CA MET A 51 11.68 6.48 -26.87
C MET A 51 10.39 6.93 -26.16
N HIS A 52 9.52 7.67 -26.82
CA HIS A 52 8.21 8.04 -26.24
C HIS A 52 7.30 6.83 -25.99
N VAL A 53 7.32 5.85 -26.88
CA VAL A 53 6.58 4.59 -26.67
C VAL A 53 7.19 3.80 -25.53
N LEU A 54 8.51 3.71 -25.42
CA LEU A 54 9.21 3.02 -24.33
C LEU A 54 9.03 3.74 -22.98
N GLU A 55 9.08 5.07 -22.95
CA GLU A 55 8.77 5.85 -21.73
C GLU A 55 7.31 5.70 -21.32
N ASN A 56 6.38 5.76 -22.25
CA ASN A 56 4.97 5.50 -21.99
C ASN A 56 4.73 4.05 -21.58
N LEU A 57 5.42 3.09 -22.18
CA LEU A 57 5.35 1.69 -21.80
C LEU A 57 5.94 1.49 -20.37
N HIS A 58 7.09 2.09 -20.06
CA HIS A 58 7.72 2.01 -18.74
C HIS A 58 6.86 2.67 -17.66
N ARG A 59 6.18 3.78 -17.95
CA ARG A 59 5.22 4.44 -17.06
C ARG A 59 3.96 3.60 -16.89
N ASN A 60 3.49 2.95 -17.94
CA ASN A 60 2.30 2.10 -17.91
C ASN A 60 2.57 0.67 -17.45
N VAL A 61 3.82 0.20 -17.43
CA VAL A 61 4.18 -1.16 -16.96
C VAL A 61 3.65 -1.42 -15.55
N LYS A 62 3.77 -0.46 -14.63
CA LYS A 62 3.25 -0.61 -13.27
C LYS A 62 1.72 -0.69 -13.23
N THR A 63 1.04 0.03 -14.11
CA THR A 63 -0.42 0.04 -14.21
C THR A 63 -0.94 -1.25 -14.85
N ILE A 64 -0.23 -1.80 -15.84
CA ILE A 64 -0.59 -3.03 -16.55
C ILE A 64 -0.14 -4.28 -15.77
N ALA A 65 0.98 -4.22 -15.08
CA ALA A 65 1.56 -5.36 -14.37
C ALA A 65 0.61 -5.99 -13.34
N MET A 66 -0.20 -5.17 -12.66
CA MET A 66 -1.12 -5.67 -11.66
C MET A 66 -2.32 -6.42 -12.26
N PRO A 67 -3.08 -5.87 -13.22
CA PRO A 67 -4.10 -6.65 -13.93
C PRO A 67 -3.53 -7.91 -14.57
N SER A 68 -2.32 -7.83 -15.16
CA SER A 68 -1.65 -9.00 -15.74
C SER A 68 -1.33 -10.07 -14.71
N ALA A 69 -0.83 -9.71 -13.54
CA ALA A 69 -0.57 -10.65 -12.45
C ALA A 69 -1.87 -11.33 -11.96
N MET A 70 -2.97 -10.57 -11.90
CA MET A 70 -4.29 -11.13 -11.55
C MET A 70 -4.79 -12.12 -12.60
N VAL A 71 -4.69 -11.77 -13.89
CA VAL A 71 -5.10 -12.66 -15.00
C VAL A 71 -4.22 -13.92 -15.00
N VAL A 72 -2.90 -13.77 -14.89
CA VAL A 72 -1.97 -14.91 -14.83
C VAL A 72 -2.28 -15.80 -13.62
N GLY A 73 -2.54 -15.20 -12.45
CA GLY A 73 -2.94 -15.94 -11.26
C GLY A 73 -4.22 -16.74 -11.48
N ALA A 74 -5.24 -16.12 -12.06
CA ALA A 74 -6.51 -16.79 -12.37
C ALA A 74 -6.36 -17.92 -13.40
N LEU A 75 -5.58 -17.71 -14.47
CA LEU A 75 -5.31 -18.74 -15.48
C LEU A 75 -4.52 -19.93 -14.92
N LEU A 76 -3.58 -19.66 -14.01
CA LEU A 76 -2.75 -20.67 -13.37
C LEU A 76 -3.32 -21.16 -12.01
N CYS A 77 -4.63 -20.99 -11.77
CA CYS A 77 -5.26 -21.29 -10.48
C CYS A 77 -5.02 -22.75 -10.03
N ARG A 78 -5.16 -23.73 -10.92
CA ARG A 78 -4.95 -25.16 -10.58
C ARG A 78 -3.51 -25.48 -10.20
N PRO A 79 -2.47 -25.17 -11.02
CA PRO A 79 -1.08 -25.43 -10.63
C PRO A 79 -0.65 -24.63 -9.38
N ILE A 80 -1.11 -23.39 -9.21
CA ILE A 80 -0.82 -22.58 -8.01
C ILE A 80 -1.42 -23.23 -6.77
N SER A 81 -2.69 -23.64 -6.82
CA SER A 81 -3.35 -24.30 -5.70
C SER A 81 -2.69 -25.62 -5.34
N ALA A 82 -2.30 -26.43 -6.34
CA ALA A 82 -1.56 -27.68 -6.12
C ALA A 82 -0.18 -27.45 -5.49
N LEU A 83 0.56 -26.44 -5.94
CA LEU A 83 1.86 -26.08 -5.38
C LEU A 83 1.73 -25.58 -3.94
N GLU A 84 0.72 -24.78 -3.64
CA GLU A 84 0.43 -24.28 -2.28
C GLU A 84 0.06 -25.45 -1.35
N ALA A 85 -0.74 -26.41 -1.82
CA ALA A 85 -1.06 -27.62 -1.06
C ALA A 85 0.19 -28.48 -0.81
N ALA A 86 1.02 -28.68 -1.82
CA ALA A 86 2.28 -29.43 -1.70
C ALA A 86 3.29 -28.79 -0.75
N SER A 87 3.24 -27.46 -0.61
CA SER A 87 4.08 -26.70 0.33
C SER A 87 3.47 -26.57 1.74
N HIS A 88 2.44 -27.32 2.07
CA HIS A 88 1.69 -27.19 3.33
C HIS A 88 1.16 -25.78 3.55
N GLN A 89 0.77 -25.07 2.49
CA GLN A 89 0.26 -23.71 2.49
C GLN A 89 1.26 -22.66 3.03
N MET A 90 2.56 -22.93 2.91
CA MET A 90 3.60 -22.03 3.41
C MET A 90 4.06 -20.96 2.41
N ILE A 91 3.71 -21.07 1.11
CA ILE A 91 4.16 -20.12 0.09
C ILE A 91 3.59 -18.72 0.37
N THR A 92 2.29 -18.61 0.58
CA THR A 92 1.64 -17.31 0.84
C THR A 92 2.18 -16.63 2.09
N PRO A 93 2.27 -17.28 3.28
CA PRO A 93 2.90 -16.68 4.47
C PRO A 93 4.36 -16.28 4.23
N THR A 94 5.15 -17.09 3.53
CA THR A 94 6.55 -16.79 3.21
C THR A 94 6.66 -15.53 2.33
N LEU A 95 5.83 -15.41 1.31
CA LEU A 95 5.80 -14.23 0.44
C LEU A 95 5.39 -12.97 1.22
N ILE A 96 4.40 -13.07 2.11
CA ILE A 96 4.00 -11.97 2.99
C ILE A 96 5.16 -11.56 3.89
N PHE A 97 5.84 -12.53 4.54
CA PHE A 97 6.99 -12.29 5.39
C PHE A 97 8.10 -11.56 4.63
N LEU A 98 8.51 -12.08 3.47
CA LEU A 98 9.58 -11.49 2.66
C LEU A 98 9.22 -10.08 2.17
N MET A 99 7.99 -9.88 1.74
CA MET A 99 7.49 -8.55 1.32
C MET A 99 7.55 -7.54 2.47
N LEU A 100 7.13 -7.92 3.66
CA LEU A 100 7.20 -7.07 4.86
C LEU A 100 8.65 -6.84 5.29
N PHE A 101 9.49 -7.89 5.26
CA PHE A 101 10.93 -7.78 5.58
C PHE A 101 11.64 -6.75 4.70
N VAL A 102 11.52 -6.89 3.37
CA VAL A 102 12.12 -5.95 2.41
C VAL A 102 11.66 -4.53 2.67
N THR A 103 10.39 -4.38 3.03
CA THR A 103 9.83 -3.08 3.35
C THR A 103 10.38 -2.50 4.63
N PHE A 104 10.42 -3.30 5.69
CA PHE A 104 10.92 -2.82 6.99
C PHE A 104 12.43 -2.55 6.99
N CYS A 105 13.20 -3.12 6.05
CA CYS A 105 14.59 -2.72 5.81
C CYS A 105 14.72 -1.23 5.44
N ARG A 106 13.67 -0.62 4.89
CA ARG A 106 13.65 0.81 4.51
C ARG A 106 13.23 1.73 5.65
N VAL A 107 12.62 1.18 6.70
CA VAL A 107 12.12 1.96 7.84
C VAL A 107 13.26 2.25 8.80
N THR A 108 13.55 3.53 9.00
CA THR A 108 14.51 3.98 10.02
C THR A 108 13.75 4.46 11.25
N PRO A 109 13.82 3.75 12.41
CA PRO A 109 13.08 4.13 13.61
C PRO A 109 13.34 5.56 14.08
N LYS A 110 14.55 6.09 13.85
CA LYS A 110 14.93 7.46 14.23
C LYS A 110 14.18 8.56 13.47
N GLN A 111 13.60 8.24 12.31
CA GLN A 111 12.85 9.20 11.46
C GLN A 111 11.34 9.11 11.68
N MET A 112 10.90 8.25 12.62
CA MET A 112 9.50 8.07 12.91
C MET A 112 8.99 9.17 13.84
N HIS A 113 7.96 9.88 13.40
CA HIS A 113 7.27 10.88 14.19
C HIS A 113 5.85 10.42 14.46
N LEU A 114 5.55 10.17 15.74
CA LEU A 114 4.19 9.88 16.18
C LEU A 114 3.35 11.14 16.09
N SER A 115 2.13 11.00 15.57
CA SER A 115 1.14 12.08 15.53
C SER A 115 -0.23 11.58 15.97
N MET A 116 -1.08 12.50 16.42
CA MET A 116 -2.47 12.16 16.77
C MET A 116 -3.27 11.61 15.59
N LEU A 117 -2.84 11.89 14.36
CA LEU A 117 -3.44 11.27 13.17
C LEU A 117 -3.32 9.74 13.22
N HIS A 118 -2.15 9.20 13.59
CA HIS A 118 -1.93 7.75 13.68
C HIS A 118 -2.87 7.10 14.69
N PHE A 119 -3.04 7.73 15.84
CA PHE A 119 -3.96 7.24 16.87
C PHE A 119 -5.41 7.18 16.36
N TRP A 120 -5.91 8.26 15.73
CA TRP A 120 -7.28 8.30 15.23
C TRP A 120 -7.52 7.32 14.07
N LEU A 121 -6.54 7.14 13.19
CA LEU A 121 -6.63 6.17 12.10
C LEU A 121 -6.70 4.74 12.64
N LEU A 122 -5.86 4.38 13.63
CA LEU A 122 -5.87 3.07 14.27
C LEU A 122 -7.15 2.83 15.05
N LEU A 123 -7.57 3.80 15.86
CA LEU A 123 -8.82 3.71 16.62
C LEU A 123 -10.01 3.51 15.69
N PHE A 124 -10.10 4.31 14.62
CA PHE A 124 -11.15 4.14 13.62
C PHE A 124 -11.09 2.76 12.98
N GLN A 125 -9.92 2.29 12.58
CA GLN A 125 -9.76 0.99 11.92
C GLN A 125 -10.26 -0.16 12.80
N VAL A 126 -9.87 -0.19 14.06
CA VAL A 126 -10.29 -1.25 15.00
C VAL A 126 -11.78 -1.13 15.33
N ALA A 127 -12.24 0.07 15.71
CA ALA A 127 -13.64 0.27 16.07
C ALA A 127 -14.59 0.01 14.90
N ALA A 128 -14.24 0.50 13.71
CA ALA A 128 -15.04 0.30 12.51
C ALA A 128 -15.07 -1.16 12.05
N SER A 129 -14.00 -1.94 12.26
CA SER A 129 -14.01 -3.37 11.93
C SER A 129 -15.05 -4.14 12.74
N LEU A 130 -15.09 -3.89 14.05
CA LEU A 130 -16.10 -4.49 14.93
C LEU A 130 -17.51 -3.97 14.64
N ALA A 131 -17.65 -2.65 14.42
CA ALA A 131 -18.95 -2.05 14.11
C ALA A 131 -19.56 -2.61 12.80
N VAL A 132 -18.74 -2.76 11.76
CA VAL A 132 -19.18 -3.35 10.49
C VAL A 132 -19.59 -4.81 10.67
N TYR A 133 -18.85 -5.58 11.44
CA TYR A 133 -19.23 -6.96 11.76
C TYR A 133 -20.59 -7.02 12.45
N LEU A 134 -20.75 -6.30 13.57
CA LEU A 134 -21.98 -6.28 14.35
C LEU A 134 -23.20 -5.77 13.56
N LEU A 135 -22.97 -4.86 12.60
CA LEU A 135 -24.03 -4.33 11.74
C LEU A 135 -24.50 -5.34 10.70
N LEU A 136 -23.60 -6.13 10.14
CA LEU A 136 -23.87 -7.04 9.03
C LEU A 136 -24.13 -8.48 9.48
N GLU A 137 -23.68 -8.87 10.66
CA GLU A 137 -23.84 -10.23 11.21
C GLU A 137 -25.31 -10.68 11.25
N PRO A 138 -26.29 -9.86 11.68
CA PRO A 138 -27.71 -10.26 11.68
C PRO A 138 -28.28 -10.50 10.28
N LEU A 139 -27.64 -9.96 9.22
CA LEU A 139 -28.06 -10.14 7.83
C LEU A 139 -27.41 -11.38 7.22
N ASN A 140 -26.09 -11.50 7.37
CA ASN A 140 -25.31 -12.64 6.88
C ASN A 140 -23.93 -12.66 7.51
N GLY A 141 -23.60 -13.70 8.31
CA GLY A 141 -22.32 -13.82 9.01
C GLY A 141 -21.10 -13.88 8.09
N VAL A 142 -21.20 -14.52 6.92
CA VAL A 142 -20.11 -14.60 5.94
C VAL A 142 -19.79 -13.23 5.34
N VAL A 143 -20.85 -12.48 4.99
CA VAL A 143 -20.69 -11.11 4.48
C VAL A 143 -20.13 -10.20 5.57
N ALA A 144 -20.55 -10.36 6.82
CA ALA A 144 -20.03 -9.62 7.96
C ALA A 144 -18.52 -9.88 8.18
N GLN A 145 -18.10 -11.14 8.14
CA GLN A 145 -16.68 -11.52 8.25
C GLN A 145 -15.84 -10.94 7.11
N GLY A 146 -16.31 -11.06 5.86
CA GLY A 146 -15.63 -10.50 4.69
C GLY A 146 -15.51 -8.98 4.72
N ALA A 147 -16.57 -8.30 5.15
CA ALA A 147 -16.59 -6.86 5.34
C ALA A 147 -15.64 -6.42 6.46
N MET A 148 -15.70 -7.08 7.61
CA MET A 148 -14.86 -6.82 8.76
C MET A 148 -13.38 -6.94 8.42
N ILE A 149 -12.96 -8.03 7.75
CA ILE A 149 -11.55 -8.25 7.43
C ILE A 149 -11.01 -7.22 6.45
N CYS A 150 -11.83 -6.68 5.54
CA CYS A 150 -11.48 -5.56 4.67
C CYS A 150 -11.17 -4.27 5.44
N VAL A 151 -11.81 -4.07 6.60
CA VAL A 151 -11.52 -2.92 7.47
C VAL A 151 -10.33 -3.20 8.36
N LEU A 152 -10.28 -4.38 8.99
CA LEU A 152 -9.27 -4.78 9.97
C LEU A 152 -7.88 -4.90 9.38
N ALA A 153 -7.75 -5.38 8.14
CA ALA A 153 -6.46 -5.59 7.49
C ALA A 153 -5.52 -4.38 7.58
N PRO A 154 -4.22 -4.59 7.86
CA PRO A 154 -3.29 -3.49 7.97
C PRO A 154 -3.07 -2.79 6.62
N ILE A 155 -2.44 -1.63 6.68
CA ILE A 155 -2.08 -0.86 5.49
C ILE A 155 -1.15 -1.65 4.55
N ALA A 156 -1.36 -1.51 3.24
CA ALA A 156 -0.44 -2.05 2.23
C ALA A 156 0.83 -1.21 2.13
N MET A 157 1.91 -1.86 1.74
CA MET A 157 3.18 -1.17 1.48
C MET A 157 3.12 -0.25 0.27
N ALA A 158 2.32 -0.61 -0.73
CA ALA A 158 2.06 0.24 -1.89
C ALA A 158 1.45 1.61 -1.50
N ALA A 159 0.75 1.69 -0.36
CA ALA A 159 0.15 2.93 0.12
C ALA A 159 1.17 4.05 0.32
N VAL A 160 2.36 3.72 0.85
CA VAL A 160 3.43 4.72 1.08
C VAL A 160 3.94 5.27 -0.25
N VAL A 161 4.09 4.42 -1.26
CA VAL A 161 4.55 4.82 -2.60
C VAL A 161 3.48 5.66 -3.30
N ILE A 162 2.24 5.16 -3.33
CA ILE A 162 1.11 5.85 -3.97
C ILE A 162 0.83 7.17 -3.24
N GLY A 163 0.86 7.17 -1.90
CA GLY A 163 0.70 8.38 -1.10
C GLY A 163 1.75 9.44 -1.44
N GLY A 164 3.02 9.05 -1.59
CA GLY A 164 4.08 9.94 -2.05
C GLY A 164 3.82 10.54 -3.43
N MET A 165 3.31 9.74 -4.38
CA MET A 165 2.88 10.24 -5.71
C MET A 165 1.72 11.25 -5.60
N LEU A 166 0.84 11.06 -4.63
CA LEU A 166 -0.27 11.97 -4.34
C LEU A 166 0.12 13.20 -3.51
N GLY A 167 1.39 13.30 -3.09
CA GLY A 167 1.94 14.41 -2.32
C GLY A 167 1.75 14.26 -0.80
N ALA A 168 1.52 13.05 -0.31
CA ALA A 168 1.47 12.74 1.12
C ALA A 168 2.86 12.80 1.77
N ASN A 169 2.90 13.05 3.07
CA ASN A 169 4.13 12.92 3.85
C ASN A 169 4.51 11.45 4.03
N VAL A 170 5.55 11.03 3.31
CA VAL A 170 6.05 9.65 3.29
C VAL A 170 6.50 9.19 4.68
N ALA A 171 7.09 10.07 5.50
CA ALA A 171 7.53 9.73 6.85
C ALA A 171 6.32 9.40 7.76
N THR A 172 5.25 10.22 7.70
CA THR A 172 3.99 9.96 8.40
C THR A 172 3.39 8.61 8.00
N MET A 173 3.31 8.34 6.70
CA MET A 173 2.75 7.08 6.20
C MET A 173 3.60 5.86 6.58
N THR A 174 4.91 5.98 6.54
CA THR A 174 5.85 4.92 6.96
C THR A 174 5.69 4.62 8.45
N THR A 175 5.58 5.65 9.29
CA THR A 175 5.31 5.52 10.73
C THR A 175 3.97 4.81 10.95
N TYR A 176 2.92 5.26 10.27
CA TYR A 176 1.61 4.60 10.36
C TYR A 176 1.67 3.13 9.93
N SER A 177 2.36 2.84 8.84
CA SER A 177 2.49 1.47 8.34
C SER A 177 3.09 0.53 9.38
N LEU A 178 4.16 0.95 10.06
CA LEU A 178 4.76 0.13 11.10
C LEU A 178 3.81 -0.04 12.29
N LEU A 179 3.25 1.06 12.81
CA LEU A 179 2.33 1.03 13.94
C LEU A 179 1.11 0.15 13.64
N CYS A 180 0.52 0.32 12.45
CA CYS A 180 -0.64 -0.44 12.03
C CYS A 180 -0.34 -1.95 11.99
N ASN A 181 0.78 -2.36 11.43
CA ASN A 181 1.16 -3.78 11.41
C ASN A 181 1.37 -4.32 12.83
N MET A 182 2.01 -3.56 13.74
CA MET A 182 2.21 -4.00 15.13
C MET A 182 0.89 -4.09 15.91
N VAL A 183 0.04 -3.07 15.78
CA VAL A 183 -1.27 -3.07 16.47
C VAL A 183 -2.17 -4.18 15.94
N ILE A 184 -2.25 -4.36 14.61
CA ILE A 184 -3.08 -5.39 14.02
C ILE A 184 -2.55 -6.81 14.33
N ALA A 185 -1.24 -6.99 14.49
CA ALA A 185 -0.67 -8.27 14.95
C ALA A 185 -1.24 -8.73 16.29
N LEU A 186 -1.59 -7.80 17.17
CA LEU A 186 -2.16 -8.07 18.49
C LEU A 186 -3.70 -8.06 18.50
N VAL A 187 -4.30 -7.14 17.72
CA VAL A 187 -5.75 -6.93 17.72
C VAL A 187 -6.47 -7.93 16.80
N ALA A 188 -5.91 -8.29 15.65
CA ALA A 188 -6.57 -9.18 14.71
C ALA A 188 -6.88 -10.56 15.32
N PRO A 189 -5.98 -11.21 16.08
CA PRO A 189 -6.31 -12.47 16.75
C PRO A 189 -7.52 -12.37 17.68
N VAL A 190 -7.65 -11.25 18.42
CA VAL A 190 -8.79 -11.01 19.32
C VAL A 190 -10.07 -10.85 18.51
N VAL A 191 -10.06 -9.98 17.50
CA VAL A 191 -11.24 -9.71 16.67
C VAL A 191 -11.67 -10.97 15.93
N ILE A 192 -10.74 -11.68 15.31
CA ILE A 192 -11.04 -12.91 14.55
C ILE A 192 -11.56 -14.01 15.48
N ALA A 193 -11.00 -14.18 16.69
CA ALA A 193 -11.49 -15.16 17.66
C ALA A 193 -12.92 -14.85 18.13
N LEU A 194 -13.28 -13.56 18.24
CA LEU A 194 -14.62 -13.13 18.64
C LEU A 194 -15.65 -13.24 17.51
N THR A 195 -15.23 -13.16 16.27
CA THR A 195 -16.12 -13.06 15.09
C THR A 195 -16.05 -14.28 14.18
N GLY A 196 -15.10 -15.15 14.39
CA GLY A 196 -14.93 -16.41 13.66
C GLY A 196 -15.97 -17.46 14.09
N SER A 197 -16.05 -18.53 13.30
CA SER A 197 -17.00 -19.64 13.52
C SER A 197 -16.63 -20.54 14.72
N GLY A 198 -15.76 -20.10 15.62
CA GLY A 198 -15.34 -20.86 16.81
C GLY A 198 -14.37 -22.04 16.56
N HIS A 199 -13.90 -22.23 15.32
CA HIS A 199 -13.02 -23.32 14.94
C HIS A 199 -11.54 -23.10 15.31
N CYS A 200 -11.13 -21.83 15.52
CA CYS A 200 -9.75 -21.49 15.88
C CYS A 200 -9.70 -20.78 17.23
N SER A 201 -8.79 -21.23 18.12
CA SER A 201 -8.57 -20.57 19.39
C SER A 201 -7.79 -19.25 19.19
N PHE A 202 -7.98 -18.30 20.13
CA PHE A 202 -7.20 -17.05 20.15
C PHE A 202 -5.68 -17.31 20.08
N ILE A 203 -5.20 -18.30 20.84
CA ILE A 203 -3.77 -18.65 20.90
C ILE A 203 -3.27 -19.15 19.54
N GLU A 204 -4.07 -19.95 18.84
CA GLU A 204 -3.72 -20.47 17.53
C GLU A 204 -3.61 -19.33 16.51
N ILE A 205 -4.58 -18.41 16.48
CA ILE A 205 -4.56 -17.25 15.59
C ILE A 205 -3.36 -16.36 15.92
N LEU A 206 -3.14 -16.08 17.20
CA LEU A 206 -2.03 -15.25 17.66
C LEU A 206 -0.67 -15.84 17.26
N SER A 207 -0.50 -17.18 17.44
CA SER A 207 0.74 -17.88 17.12
C SER A 207 1.10 -17.85 15.63
N ARG A 208 0.13 -17.67 14.75
CA ARG A 208 0.33 -17.58 13.29
C ARG A 208 0.39 -16.14 12.78
N VAL A 209 -0.48 -15.25 13.27
CA VAL A 209 -0.59 -13.86 12.78
C VAL A 209 0.51 -12.98 13.37
N ALA A 210 0.75 -13.04 14.68
CA ALA A 210 1.73 -12.16 15.32
C ALA A 210 3.16 -12.36 14.80
N PRO A 211 3.69 -13.58 14.68
CA PRO A 211 5.00 -13.78 14.06
C PRO A 211 5.06 -13.26 12.62
N LEU A 212 4.03 -13.50 11.82
CA LEU A 212 4.00 -13.08 10.42
C LEU A 212 4.12 -11.56 10.24
N LEU A 213 3.65 -10.78 11.20
CA LEU A 213 3.69 -9.31 11.17
C LEU A 213 4.89 -8.72 11.95
N ILE A 214 5.27 -9.34 13.08
CA ILE A 214 6.31 -8.81 13.98
C ILE A 214 7.71 -9.29 13.57
N MET A 215 7.86 -10.58 13.21
CA MET A 215 9.18 -11.13 12.88
C MET A 215 9.84 -10.47 11.66
N PRO A 216 9.13 -10.09 10.57
CA PRO A 216 9.76 -9.37 9.47
C PRO A 216 10.39 -8.05 9.91
N PHE A 217 9.75 -7.34 10.84
CA PHE A 217 10.30 -6.11 11.41
C PHE A 217 11.54 -6.39 12.25
N ALA A 218 11.47 -7.35 13.17
CA ALA A 218 12.61 -7.75 13.99
C ALA A 218 13.79 -8.22 13.11
N ALA A 219 13.53 -9.07 12.12
CA ALA A 219 14.52 -9.54 11.16
C ALA A 219 15.14 -8.40 10.36
N ALA A 220 14.34 -7.41 9.92
CA ALA A 220 14.84 -6.24 9.21
C ALA A 220 15.74 -5.36 10.08
N GLN A 221 15.42 -5.16 11.36
CA GLN A 221 16.28 -4.42 12.29
C GLN A 221 17.56 -5.21 12.62
N CYS A 222 17.48 -6.53 12.81
CA CYS A 222 18.66 -7.38 12.95
C CYS A 222 19.55 -7.33 11.72
N CYS A 223 18.98 -7.43 10.52
CA CYS A 223 19.71 -7.30 9.27
C CYS A 223 20.39 -5.92 9.16
N ARG A 224 19.72 -4.85 9.57
CA ARG A 224 20.31 -3.50 9.60
C ARG A 224 21.46 -3.40 10.58
N PHE A 225 21.35 -4.03 11.74
CA PHE A 225 22.40 -3.99 12.78
C PHE A 225 23.59 -4.85 12.41
N LEU A 226 23.36 -6.10 11.98
CA LEU A 226 24.43 -7.07 11.70
C LEU A 226 24.99 -6.95 10.27
N PHE A 227 24.14 -6.65 9.29
CA PHE A 227 24.49 -6.67 7.86
C PHE A 227 24.16 -5.35 7.18
N HIS A 228 24.77 -4.27 7.61
CA HIS A 228 24.53 -2.89 7.14
C HIS A 228 24.54 -2.74 5.60
N ARG A 229 25.48 -3.46 4.93
CA ARG A 229 25.60 -3.41 3.47
C ARG A 229 24.40 -4.07 2.78
N ALA A 230 23.99 -5.25 3.26
CA ALA A 230 22.85 -5.98 2.73
C ALA A 230 21.54 -5.21 2.94
N SER A 231 21.33 -4.67 4.15
CA SER A 231 20.13 -3.88 4.47
C SER A 231 20.02 -2.62 3.60
N ARG A 232 21.13 -1.92 3.35
CA ARG A 232 21.15 -0.76 2.43
C ARG A 232 20.88 -1.18 1.00
N TRP A 233 21.52 -2.23 0.52
CA TRP A 233 21.29 -2.74 -0.82
C TRP A 233 19.81 -3.10 -1.04
N ILE A 234 19.17 -3.81 -0.09
CA ILE A 234 17.73 -4.13 -0.13
C ILE A 234 16.88 -2.85 -0.12
N ALA A 235 17.23 -1.86 0.72
CA ALA A 235 16.50 -0.60 0.81
C ALA A 235 16.56 0.21 -0.50
N ASP A 236 17.71 0.21 -1.17
CA ASP A 236 17.94 0.91 -2.44
C ASP A 236 17.22 0.24 -3.62
N HIS A 237 17.05 -1.11 -3.57
CA HIS A 237 16.37 -1.88 -4.60
C HIS A 237 14.87 -2.03 -4.30
N SER A 238 14.17 -0.92 -4.20
CA SER A 238 12.74 -0.88 -3.85
C SER A 238 11.81 -1.65 -4.79
N GLN A 239 12.26 -1.89 -6.01
CA GLN A 239 11.50 -2.65 -7.02
C GLN A 239 11.31 -4.12 -6.60
N ILE A 240 12.20 -4.67 -5.77
CA ILE A 240 12.06 -6.05 -5.25
C ILE A 240 10.73 -6.22 -4.53
N SER A 241 10.35 -5.28 -3.64
CA SER A 241 9.06 -5.32 -2.94
C SER A 241 7.88 -5.31 -3.91
N PHE A 242 7.99 -4.56 -5.00
CA PHE A 242 6.94 -4.49 -6.02
C PHE A 242 6.77 -5.82 -6.75
N TYR A 243 7.86 -6.46 -7.18
CA TYR A 243 7.80 -7.77 -7.86
C TYR A 243 7.32 -8.88 -6.91
N MET A 244 7.76 -8.86 -5.66
CA MET A 244 7.27 -9.78 -4.64
C MET A 244 5.78 -9.60 -4.37
N TRP A 245 5.30 -8.36 -4.38
CA TRP A 245 3.88 -8.07 -4.26
C TRP A 245 3.09 -8.58 -5.46
N LEU A 246 3.57 -8.39 -6.70
CA LEU A 246 2.94 -8.96 -7.90
C LEU A 246 2.87 -10.49 -7.86
N LEU A 247 3.95 -11.14 -7.43
CA LEU A 247 3.98 -12.59 -7.27
C LEU A 247 2.97 -13.04 -6.21
N SER A 248 2.95 -12.37 -5.05
CA SER A 248 1.98 -12.66 -3.98
C SER A 248 0.55 -12.45 -4.45
N LEU A 249 0.31 -11.42 -5.26
CA LEU A 249 -0.99 -11.14 -5.86
C LEU A 249 -1.42 -12.27 -6.82
N ALA A 250 -0.52 -12.72 -7.69
CA ALA A 250 -0.82 -13.84 -8.60
C ALA A 250 -1.13 -15.13 -7.83
N VAL A 251 -0.34 -15.45 -6.79
CA VAL A 251 -0.56 -16.62 -5.95
C VAL A 251 -1.91 -16.55 -5.23
N ILE A 252 -2.24 -15.42 -4.60
CA ILE A 252 -3.47 -15.29 -3.83
C ILE A 252 -4.72 -15.30 -4.73
N ILE A 253 -4.65 -14.65 -5.89
CA ILE A 253 -5.73 -14.69 -6.90
C ILE A 253 -5.91 -16.11 -7.43
N GLY A 254 -4.81 -16.81 -7.74
CA GLY A 254 -4.87 -18.20 -8.20
C GLY A 254 -5.55 -19.12 -7.19
N ARG A 255 -5.17 -19.04 -5.91
CA ARG A 255 -5.82 -19.80 -4.82
C ARG A 255 -7.30 -19.48 -4.70
N THR A 256 -7.64 -18.18 -4.66
CA THR A 256 -9.03 -17.76 -4.52
C THR A 256 -9.88 -18.17 -5.72
N THR A 257 -9.33 -18.07 -6.94
CA THR A 257 -10.01 -18.54 -8.15
C THR A 257 -10.24 -20.06 -8.13
N ALA A 258 -9.23 -20.86 -7.75
CA ALA A 258 -9.40 -22.31 -7.60
C ALA A 258 -10.47 -22.65 -6.57
N PHE A 259 -10.44 -21.95 -5.43
CA PHE A 259 -11.43 -22.09 -4.37
C PHE A 259 -12.85 -21.77 -4.87
N ILE A 260 -13.05 -20.63 -5.57
CA ILE A 260 -14.36 -20.23 -6.11
C ILE A 260 -14.87 -21.26 -7.14
N ILE A 261 -13.98 -21.76 -8.03
CA ILE A 261 -14.37 -22.78 -9.02
C ILE A 261 -14.80 -24.09 -8.35
N ASP A 262 -14.19 -24.47 -7.24
CA ASP A 262 -14.53 -25.68 -6.49
C ASP A 262 -15.76 -25.50 -5.58
N LEU A 263 -16.25 -24.28 -5.45
CA LEU A 263 -17.40 -23.91 -4.63
C LEU A 263 -18.70 -24.11 -5.44
N HIS A 264 -19.26 -25.32 -5.38
CA HIS A 264 -20.45 -25.66 -6.20
C HIS A 264 -21.78 -25.18 -5.60
N ASP A 265 -21.83 -24.86 -4.29
CA ASP A 265 -23.08 -24.65 -3.54
C ASP A 265 -23.27 -23.22 -3.00
N VAL A 266 -22.40 -22.26 -3.35
CA VAL A 266 -22.56 -20.88 -2.88
C VAL A 266 -23.45 -20.09 -3.84
N PRO A 267 -24.55 -19.49 -3.35
CA PRO A 267 -25.38 -18.63 -4.18
C PRO A 267 -24.59 -17.43 -4.70
N LEU A 268 -24.65 -17.15 -6.00
CA LEU A 268 -24.04 -15.98 -6.64
C LEU A 268 -24.40 -14.67 -5.91
N SER A 269 -25.57 -14.63 -5.26
CA SER A 269 -25.98 -13.47 -4.45
C SER A 269 -25.02 -13.16 -3.30
N ILE A 270 -24.46 -14.17 -2.63
CA ILE A 270 -23.50 -13.98 -1.52
C ILE A 270 -22.17 -13.41 -2.08
N GLU A 271 -21.69 -13.92 -3.20
CA GLU A 271 -20.49 -13.41 -3.86
C GLU A 271 -20.65 -11.94 -4.27
N LEU A 272 -21.80 -11.60 -4.86
CA LEU A 272 -22.13 -10.23 -5.24
C LEU A 272 -22.23 -9.30 -4.01
N TRP A 273 -22.84 -9.77 -2.92
CA TRP A 273 -22.90 -9.00 -1.66
C TRP A 273 -21.52 -8.78 -1.05
N LEU A 274 -20.63 -9.78 -1.08
CA LEU A 274 -19.25 -9.64 -0.61
C LEU A 274 -18.46 -8.63 -1.46
N ALA A 275 -18.59 -8.69 -2.79
CA ALA A 275 -17.96 -7.74 -3.69
C ALA A 275 -18.52 -6.31 -3.52
N PHE A 276 -19.83 -6.17 -3.33
CA PHE A 276 -20.47 -4.88 -3.10
C PHE A 276 -20.08 -4.29 -1.74
N ALA A 277 -20.09 -5.09 -0.66
CA ALA A 277 -19.64 -4.66 0.65
C ALA A 277 -18.19 -4.18 0.62
N ALA A 278 -17.32 -4.91 -0.08
CA ALA A 278 -15.92 -4.51 -0.29
C ALA A 278 -15.81 -3.16 -1.01
N LEU A 279 -16.63 -2.90 -2.03
CA LEU A 279 -16.66 -1.59 -2.73
C LEU A 279 -17.05 -0.46 -1.77
N VAL A 280 -18.17 -0.63 -1.05
CA VAL A 280 -18.67 0.40 -0.12
C VAL A 280 -17.62 0.69 0.96
N ILE A 281 -17.03 -0.34 1.55
CA ILE A 281 -16.00 -0.21 2.57
C ILE A 281 -14.76 0.48 2.00
N CYS A 282 -14.33 0.12 0.79
CA CYS A 282 -13.19 0.75 0.13
C CYS A 282 -13.41 2.27 -0.01
N LEU A 283 -14.53 2.67 -0.58
CA LEU A 283 -14.84 4.10 -0.78
C LEU A 283 -14.95 4.85 0.55
N LEU A 284 -15.60 4.25 1.55
CA LEU A 284 -15.74 4.84 2.89
C LEU A 284 -14.37 5.01 3.57
N GLN A 285 -13.50 4.01 3.53
CA GLN A 285 -12.17 4.09 4.14
C GLN A 285 -11.30 5.17 3.50
N PHE A 286 -11.28 5.28 2.16
CA PHE A 286 -10.57 6.38 1.49
C PHE A 286 -11.15 7.74 1.86
N LYS A 287 -12.48 7.87 1.91
CA LYS A 287 -13.17 9.13 2.25
C LYS A 287 -12.90 9.53 3.70
N ILE A 288 -13.12 8.63 4.66
CA ILE A 288 -12.94 8.90 6.09
C ILE A 288 -11.47 9.15 6.40
N GLY A 289 -10.57 8.35 5.83
CA GLY A 289 -9.13 8.59 5.97
C GLY A 289 -8.72 9.97 5.50
N ARG A 290 -9.23 10.43 4.34
CA ARG A 290 -9.01 11.80 3.86
C ARG A 290 -9.60 12.86 4.77
N MET A 291 -10.76 12.62 5.36
CA MET A 291 -11.38 13.55 6.30
C MET A 291 -10.55 13.68 7.57
N LEU A 292 -10.08 12.57 8.12
CA LEU A 292 -9.18 12.57 9.28
C LEU A 292 -7.85 13.25 8.94
N GLY A 293 -7.23 12.88 7.81
CA GLY A 293 -5.96 13.46 7.38
C GLY A 293 -6.02 14.97 7.15
N ARG A 294 -7.15 15.49 6.64
CA ARG A 294 -7.34 16.94 6.45
C ARG A 294 -7.20 17.73 7.76
N ARG A 295 -7.66 17.17 8.89
CA ARG A 295 -7.55 17.83 10.21
C ARG A 295 -6.09 17.98 10.65
N TYR A 296 -5.19 17.21 10.07
CA TYR A 296 -3.76 17.20 10.36
C TYR A 296 -2.90 17.67 9.17
N GLY A 297 -3.54 18.33 8.19
CA GLY A 297 -2.84 18.93 7.05
C GLY A 297 -2.42 17.94 5.95
N ASP A 298 -2.74 16.64 6.06
CA ASP A 298 -2.34 15.63 5.07
C ASP A 298 -3.50 14.67 4.73
N ALA A 299 -4.38 15.16 3.85
CA ALA A 299 -5.53 14.38 3.39
C ALA A 299 -5.12 13.14 2.58
N ALA A 300 -4.00 13.20 1.85
CA ALA A 300 -3.53 12.10 1.04
C ALA A 300 -2.98 10.97 1.94
N ALA A 301 -2.17 11.31 2.95
CA ALA A 301 -1.68 10.34 3.92
C ALA A 301 -2.83 9.63 4.64
N GLY A 302 -3.80 10.38 5.18
CA GLY A 302 -4.94 9.78 5.87
C GLY A 302 -5.76 8.87 4.96
N GLY A 303 -6.03 9.30 3.72
CA GLY A 303 -6.81 8.53 2.75
C GLY A 303 -6.13 7.22 2.36
N GLN A 304 -4.84 7.27 2.04
CA GLN A 304 -4.07 6.08 1.67
C GLN A 304 -3.85 5.15 2.87
N SER A 305 -3.67 5.71 4.07
CA SER A 305 -3.47 4.91 5.29
C SER A 305 -4.65 4.03 5.64
N LEU A 306 -5.88 4.50 5.48
CA LEU A 306 -7.08 3.68 5.71
C LEU A 306 -7.52 2.90 4.47
N GLY A 307 -7.46 3.53 3.29
CA GLY A 307 -8.06 2.97 2.08
C GLY A 307 -7.21 1.90 1.39
N GLN A 308 -5.89 1.98 1.50
CA GLN A 308 -4.99 1.03 0.83
C GLN A 308 -4.60 -0.11 1.77
N LYS A 309 -5.26 -1.24 1.64
CA LYS A 309 -5.12 -2.41 2.52
C LYS A 309 -4.14 -3.46 2.00
N ASN A 310 -3.48 -4.16 2.91
CA ASN A 310 -2.73 -5.37 2.59
C ASN A 310 -3.72 -6.54 2.36
N THR A 311 -4.25 -6.56 1.16
CA THR A 311 -5.29 -7.52 0.77
C THR A 311 -4.79 -8.95 0.67
N VAL A 312 -3.50 -9.16 0.33
CA VAL A 312 -2.90 -10.50 0.34
C VAL A 312 -2.98 -11.12 1.74
N LEU A 313 -2.60 -10.32 2.76
CA LEU A 313 -2.73 -10.75 4.16
C LEU A 313 -4.20 -10.91 4.58
N ALA A 314 -5.09 -10.01 4.13
CA ALA A 314 -6.51 -10.10 4.44
C ALA A 314 -7.15 -11.39 3.89
N VAL A 315 -6.87 -11.73 2.62
CA VAL A 315 -7.35 -12.98 2.01
C VAL A 315 -6.79 -14.19 2.73
N TRP A 316 -5.49 -14.17 3.06
CA TRP A 316 -4.88 -15.26 3.81
C TRP A 316 -5.51 -15.44 5.21
N MET A 317 -5.74 -14.35 5.95
CA MET A 317 -6.40 -14.41 7.25
C MET A 317 -7.84 -14.94 7.14
N ALA A 318 -8.59 -14.48 6.15
CA ALA A 318 -9.96 -14.93 5.92
C ALA A 318 -10.00 -16.45 5.63
N GLN A 319 -9.16 -16.93 4.71
CA GLN A 319 -9.08 -18.35 4.37
C GLN A 319 -8.56 -19.24 5.49
N SER A 320 -7.74 -18.69 6.39
CA SER A 320 -7.10 -19.47 7.46
C SER A 320 -7.93 -19.55 8.73
N PHE A 321 -8.72 -18.51 9.03
CA PHE A 321 -9.32 -18.34 10.37
C PHE A 321 -10.80 -17.96 10.37
N LEU A 322 -11.38 -17.58 9.23
CA LEU A 322 -12.78 -17.25 9.06
C LEU A 322 -13.44 -18.25 8.12
N ASP A 323 -14.70 -17.99 7.76
CA ASP A 323 -15.31 -18.73 6.65
C ASP A 323 -14.52 -18.41 5.37
N PRO A 324 -13.98 -19.42 4.66
CA PRO A 324 -13.19 -19.21 3.45
C PRO A 324 -13.92 -18.41 2.36
N ILE A 325 -15.25 -18.47 2.28
CA ILE A 325 -16.07 -17.69 1.35
C ILE A 325 -15.91 -16.19 1.61
N SER A 326 -15.73 -15.80 2.88
CA SER A 326 -15.53 -14.40 3.25
C SER A 326 -14.30 -13.77 2.57
N SER A 327 -13.34 -14.60 2.10
CA SER A 327 -12.14 -14.14 1.38
C SER A 327 -12.43 -13.52 0.01
N ILE A 328 -13.63 -13.71 -0.52
CA ILE A 328 -14.08 -13.05 -1.76
C ILE A 328 -14.13 -11.53 -1.56
N ALA A 329 -14.53 -11.04 -0.39
CA ALA A 329 -14.56 -9.60 -0.12
C ALA A 329 -13.18 -8.93 -0.22
N PRO A 330 -12.12 -9.35 0.51
CA PRO A 330 -10.80 -8.76 0.36
C PRO A 330 -10.18 -9.02 -1.03
N THR A 331 -10.56 -10.09 -1.74
CA THR A 331 -10.17 -10.30 -3.13
C THR A 331 -10.80 -9.26 -4.06
N ALA A 332 -12.09 -8.98 -3.93
CA ALA A 332 -12.75 -7.91 -4.66
C ALA A 332 -12.19 -6.52 -4.28
N TYR A 333 -11.83 -6.32 -3.02
CA TYR A 333 -11.22 -5.08 -2.54
C TYR A 333 -9.91 -4.76 -3.27
N ILE A 334 -9.13 -5.77 -3.73
CA ILE A 334 -7.94 -5.56 -4.57
C ILE A 334 -8.31 -4.72 -5.80
N VAL A 335 -9.37 -5.09 -6.47
CA VAL A 335 -9.85 -4.41 -7.68
C VAL A 335 -10.26 -2.98 -7.34
N TRP A 336 -11.11 -2.82 -6.34
CA TRP A 336 -11.67 -1.51 -5.96
C TRP A 336 -10.63 -0.51 -5.50
N GLN A 337 -9.71 -0.90 -4.60
CA GLN A 337 -8.65 0.01 -4.13
C GLN A 337 -7.75 0.47 -5.28
N ASN A 338 -7.55 -0.35 -6.30
CA ASN A 338 -6.72 -0.01 -7.44
C ASN A 338 -7.43 0.92 -8.43
N PHE A 339 -8.73 0.74 -8.62
CA PHE A 339 -9.54 1.73 -9.36
C PHE A 339 -9.51 3.10 -8.68
N VAL A 340 -9.70 3.14 -7.36
CA VAL A 340 -9.64 4.39 -6.59
C VAL A 340 -8.25 5.03 -6.70
N ASN A 341 -7.18 4.25 -6.61
CA ASN A 341 -5.81 4.75 -6.75
C ASN A 341 -5.53 5.32 -8.16
N SER A 342 -5.92 4.57 -9.19
CA SER A 342 -5.76 5.00 -10.58
C SER A 342 -6.49 6.32 -10.84
N TYR A 343 -7.73 6.45 -10.33
CA TYR A 343 -8.50 7.69 -10.42
C TYR A 343 -7.83 8.85 -9.67
N GLN A 344 -7.31 8.60 -8.46
CA GLN A 344 -6.64 9.65 -7.67
C GLN A 344 -5.35 10.14 -8.34
N ILE A 345 -4.55 9.22 -8.90
CA ILE A 345 -3.32 9.56 -9.63
C ILE A 345 -3.66 10.35 -10.89
N TYR A 346 -4.62 9.87 -11.69
CA TYR A 346 -5.08 10.58 -12.88
C TYR A 346 -5.53 12.02 -12.58
N ARG A 347 -6.34 12.17 -11.53
CA ARG A 347 -6.82 13.48 -11.11
C ARG A 347 -5.67 14.41 -10.68
N LYS A 348 -4.68 13.87 -9.95
CA LYS A 348 -3.51 14.64 -9.50
C LYS A 348 -2.64 15.08 -10.68
N ASP A 349 -2.44 14.20 -11.65
CA ASP A 349 -1.69 14.52 -12.85
C ASP A 349 -2.40 15.63 -13.65
N LYS A 350 -3.73 15.53 -13.83
CA LYS A 350 -4.53 16.57 -14.51
C LYS A 350 -4.38 17.92 -13.83
N GLU A 351 -4.53 18.00 -12.48
CA GLU A 351 -4.35 19.23 -11.72
C GLU A 351 -2.93 19.84 -11.88
N ARG A 352 -1.94 19.05 -12.30
CA ARG A 352 -0.56 19.47 -12.54
C ARG A 352 -0.35 20.02 -13.94
N TYR A 353 -1.13 19.55 -14.93
CA TYR A 353 -1.09 20.06 -16.31
C TYR A 353 -1.92 21.34 -16.50
N ASP A 354 -2.97 21.51 -15.68
CA ASP A 354 -3.86 22.68 -15.74
C ASP A 354 -3.27 23.92 -15.01
N LYS A 355 -2.12 23.80 -14.34
CA LYS A 355 -1.34 24.86 -13.68
C LYS A 355 -0.11 25.24 -14.49
#